data_b2aaf81e57d09be29e7b9ffd8fa87e48
#
_entry.id   b2aaf81e57d09be29e7b9ffd8fa87e48
#
_cell.length_a   1.000
_cell.length_b   1.000
_cell.length_c   1.000
_cell.angle_alpha   90.00
_cell.angle_beta   90.00
_cell.angle_gamma   90.00
#
_symmetry.space_group_name_H-M   'P 1'
#
loop_
_entity.id
_entity.type
_entity.pdbx_description
1 polymer ?
#
loop_
_entity_poly.entity_id
_entity_poly.type
_entity_poly.pdbx_seq_one_letter_code
_entity_poly.pdbx_strand_id
1 'polypeptide(L)'
;NFILLDGDMYLIDWEYSGMESKFFDFGDLCLQQNIEENERKELFSALELEEGGDDQVLWNLYRYLSSLTWGLWATRKGVLDKETDKDYLNLGKTKIKYVYEAVNTENFEKQLSLKY
;
A
#
# COMPACT_ATOMS: atom_id res chain seq x y z
N ASN A 1 2.97 12.65 -3.43
CA ASN A 1 4.38 13.02 -3.22
C ASN A 1 5.21 12.99 -4.52
N PHE A 2 4.56 12.89 -5.69
CA PHE A 2 5.21 13.02 -6.98
C PHE A 2 4.89 14.38 -7.59
N ILE A 3 5.93 15.10 -8.04
CA ILE A 3 5.80 16.36 -8.77
C ILE A 3 6.42 16.18 -10.14
N LEU A 4 5.67 16.57 -11.18
CA LEU A 4 6.19 16.66 -12.54
C LEU A 4 6.57 18.11 -12.82
N LEU A 5 7.83 18.36 -13.13
CA LEU A 5 8.36 19.70 -13.45
C LEU A 5 9.28 19.60 -14.66
N ASP A 6 9.00 20.37 -15.71
CA ASP A 6 9.79 20.45 -16.95
C ASP A 6 10.07 19.09 -17.62
N GLY A 7 9.18 18.11 -17.42
CA GLY A 7 9.30 16.75 -17.95
C GLY A 7 10.01 15.76 -17.04
N ASP A 8 10.57 16.21 -15.94
CA ASP A 8 11.20 15.38 -14.92
C ASP A 8 10.26 15.11 -13.75
N MET A 9 10.35 13.90 -13.18
CA MET A 9 9.56 13.50 -12.02
C MET A 9 10.41 13.58 -10.75
N TYR A 10 9.89 14.27 -9.75
CA TYR A 10 10.51 14.45 -8.43
C TYR A 10 9.65 13.77 -7.37
N LEU A 11 10.31 13.00 -6.49
CA LEU A 11 9.70 12.46 -5.29
C LEU A 11 10.03 13.39 -4.11
N ILE A 12 8.99 13.82 -3.40
CA ILE A 12 9.11 14.74 -2.26
C ILE A 12 8.50 14.13 -1.00
N ASP A 13 8.61 14.86 0.13
CA ASP A 13 7.96 14.50 1.41
C ASP A 13 8.55 13.22 2.04
N TRP A 14 9.84 13.28 2.33
CA TRP A 14 10.63 12.17 2.87
C TRP A 14 10.55 12.01 4.39
N GLU A 15 9.60 12.65 5.08
CA GLU A 15 9.55 12.68 6.55
C GLU A 15 9.38 11.29 7.19
N TYR A 16 8.79 10.33 6.46
CA TYR A 16 8.64 8.94 6.89
C TYR A 16 9.61 7.98 6.18
N SER A 17 10.63 8.50 5.50
CA SER A 17 11.59 7.64 4.82
C SER A 17 12.45 6.87 5.82
N GLY A 18 12.78 5.62 5.50
CA GLY A 18 13.58 4.74 6.33
C GLY A 18 14.11 3.55 5.55
N MET A 19 14.90 2.71 6.23
CA MET A 19 15.38 1.45 5.68
C MET A 19 14.32 0.37 5.91
N GLU A 20 13.59 0.04 4.86
CA GLU A 20 12.51 -0.95 4.88
C GLU A 20 12.59 -1.81 3.60
N SER A 21 11.74 -2.80 3.52
CA SER A 21 11.57 -3.60 2.32
C SER A 21 11.03 -2.77 1.15
N LYS A 22 11.62 -2.92 -0.03
CA LYS A 22 11.11 -2.29 -1.28
C LYS A 22 9.62 -2.59 -1.54
N PHE A 23 9.12 -3.71 -1.02
CA PHE A 23 7.71 -4.08 -1.17
C PHE A 23 6.76 -3.20 -0.37
N PHE A 24 7.22 -2.48 0.66
CA PHE A 24 6.39 -1.51 1.36
C PHE A 24 6.04 -0.35 0.44
N ASP A 25 7.04 0.29 -0.15
CA ASP A 25 6.84 1.41 -1.06
C ASP A 25 6.06 0.99 -2.31
N PHE A 26 6.41 -0.16 -2.88
CA PHE A 26 5.73 -0.67 -4.05
C PHE A 26 4.28 -1.08 -3.77
N GLY A 27 4.02 -1.75 -2.65
CA GLY A 27 2.67 -2.10 -2.22
C GLY A 27 1.82 -0.87 -1.91
N ASP A 28 2.40 0.14 -1.26
CA ASP A 28 1.73 1.41 -0.98
C ASP A 28 1.40 2.17 -2.26
N LEU A 29 2.36 2.32 -3.18
CA LEU A 29 2.14 2.97 -4.48
C LEU A 29 0.96 2.35 -5.21
N CYS A 30 0.94 1.02 -5.36
CA CYS A 30 -0.13 0.32 -6.07
C CYS A 30 -1.49 0.52 -5.39
N LEU A 31 -1.52 0.53 -4.06
CA LEU A 31 -2.74 0.72 -3.28
C LEU A 31 -3.27 2.15 -3.36
N GLN A 32 -2.38 3.16 -3.27
CA GLN A 32 -2.77 4.57 -3.25
C GLN A 32 -3.21 5.08 -4.64
N GLN A 33 -2.58 4.57 -5.68
CA GLN A 33 -2.86 4.97 -7.06
C GLN A 33 -3.92 4.10 -7.73
N ASN A 34 -4.48 3.08 -7.03
CA ASN A 34 -5.41 2.11 -7.60
C ASN A 34 -4.86 1.48 -8.89
N ILE A 35 -3.57 1.11 -8.86
CA ILE A 35 -2.88 0.51 -10.02
C ILE A 35 -3.63 -0.74 -10.47
N GLU A 36 -4.01 -0.78 -11.75
CA GLU A 36 -4.70 -1.91 -12.35
C GLU A 36 -3.76 -3.09 -12.61
N GLU A 37 -4.34 -4.26 -12.89
CA GLU A 37 -3.60 -5.50 -13.05
C GLU A 37 -2.54 -5.45 -14.17
N ASN A 38 -2.83 -4.78 -15.29
CA ASN A 38 -1.89 -4.63 -16.39
C ASN A 38 -0.71 -3.72 -16.01
N GLU A 39 -1.01 -2.59 -15.38
CA GLU A 39 0.01 -1.65 -14.89
C GLU A 39 0.87 -2.30 -13.80
N ARG A 40 0.28 -3.11 -12.93
CA ARG A 40 1.00 -3.90 -11.93
C ARG A 40 2.01 -4.84 -12.60
N LYS A 41 1.62 -5.53 -13.67
CA LYS A 41 2.53 -6.43 -14.43
C LYS A 41 3.70 -5.67 -15.05
N GLU A 42 3.44 -4.49 -15.59
CA GLU A 42 4.50 -3.63 -16.11
C GLU A 42 5.48 -3.22 -15.01
N LEU A 43 4.96 -2.84 -13.82
CA LEU A 43 5.80 -2.52 -12.67
C LEU A 43 6.60 -3.73 -12.17
N PHE A 44 5.99 -4.92 -12.10
CA PHE A 44 6.70 -6.17 -11.75
C PHE A 44 7.85 -6.42 -12.71
N SER A 45 7.61 -6.28 -14.01
CA SER A 45 8.65 -6.45 -15.04
C SER A 45 9.76 -5.40 -14.91
N ALA A 46 9.41 -4.13 -14.70
CA ALA A 46 10.37 -3.02 -14.56
C ALA A 46 11.25 -3.16 -13.30
N LEU A 47 10.72 -3.77 -12.24
CA LEU A 47 11.42 -4.02 -10.97
C LEU A 47 12.09 -5.41 -10.92
N GLU A 48 12.05 -6.17 -12.02
CA GLU A 48 12.58 -7.54 -12.10
C GLU A 48 12.01 -8.46 -10.99
N LEU A 49 10.69 -8.37 -10.76
CA LEU A 49 9.98 -9.17 -9.75
C LEU A 49 9.31 -10.39 -10.39
N GLU A 50 9.26 -11.50 -9.65
CA GLU A 50 8.65 -12.75 -10.09
C GLU A 50 7.13 -12.75 -9.85
N GLU A 51 6.34 -12.87 -10.94
CA GLU A 51 4.91 -13.08 -10.84
C GLU A 51 4.60 -14.52 -10.37
N GLY A 52 3.67 -14.63 -9.40
CA GLY A 52 3.24 -15.92 -8.86
C GLY A 52 4.24 -16.62 -7.95
N GLY A 53 5.41 -15.98 -7.69
CA GLY A 53 6.44 -16.42 -6.77
C GLY A 53 6.37 -15.69 -5.41
N ASP A 54 7.48 -15.76 -4.66
CA ASP A 54 7.59 -15.13 -3.34
C ASP A 54 7.48 -13.61 -3.40
N ASP A 55 7.95 -12.98 -4.48
CA ASP A 55 7.78 -11.53 -4.68
C ASP A 55 6.31 -11.12 -4.72
N GLN A 56 5.46 -11.94 -5.35
CA GLN A 56 4.00 -11.70 -5.37
C GLN A 56 3.40 -11.82 -3.97
N VAL A 57 3.87 -12.77 -3.18
CA VAL A 57 3.42 -12.96 -1.79
C VAL A 57 3.84 -11.77 -0.93
N LEU A 58 5.10 -11.34 -1.03
CA LEU A 58 5.62 -10.18 -0.31
C LEU A 58 4.88 -8.91 -0.70
N TRP A 59 4.64 -8.68 -1.99
CA TRP A 59 3.86 -7.55 -2.45
C TRP A 59 2.43 -7.54 -1.88
N ASN A 60 1.74 -8.68 -1.87
CA ASN A 60 0.40 -8.80 -1.25
C ASN A 60 0.45 -8.46 0.24
N LEU A 61 1.41 -9.05 0.97
CA LEU A 61 1.58 -8.80 2.40
C LEU A 61 1.81 -7.31 2.69
N TYR A 62 2.73 -6.68 1.97
CA TYR A 62 3.06 -5.27 2.19
C TYR A 62 1.93 -4.31 1.79
N ARG A 63 1.11 -4.64 0.80
CA ARG A 63 -0.13 -3.90 0.52
C ARG A 63 -1.08 -3.89 1.71
N TYR A 64 -1.27 -5.04 2.37
CA TYR A 64 -2.12 -5.12 3.57
C TYR A 64 -1.50 -4.39 4.75
N LEU A 65 -0.20 -4.53 4.96
CA LEU A 65 0.52 -3.80 6.01
C LEU A 65 0.47 -2.29 5.81
N SER A 66 0.69 -1.81 4.60
CA SER A 66 0.56 -0.39 4.26
C SER A 66 -0.86 0.11 4.53
N SER A 67 -1.88 -0.61 4.05
CA SER A 67 -3.27 -0.22 4.28
C SER A 67 -3.61 -0.14 5.77
N LEU A 68 -3.13 -1.10 6.56
CA LEU A 68 -3.34 -1.11 8.00
C LEU A 68 -2.61 0.05 8.69
N THR A 69 -1.34 0.30 8.31
CA THR A 69 -0.52 1.38 8.86
C THR A 69 -1.18 2.75 8.64
N TRP A 70 -1.52 3.06 7.41
CA TRP A 70 -2.16 4.34 7.07
C TRP A 70 -3.60 4.43 7.58
N GLY A 71 -4.30 3.30 7.68
CA GLY A 71 -5.63 3.23 8.28
C GLY A 71 -5.61 3.58 9.77
N LEU A 72 -4.66 3.03 10.53
CA LEU A 72 -4.47 3.33 11.95
C LEU A 72 -3.98 4.76 12.17
N TRP A 73 -3.03 5.22 11.36
CA TRP A 73 -2.54 6.60 11.40
C TRP A 73 -3.69 7.61 11.16
N ALA A 74 -4.48 7.42 10.11
CA ALA A 74 -5.60 8.29 9.78
C ALA A 74 -6.68 8.28 10.88
N THR A 75 -6.99 7.09 11.42
CA THR A 75 -7.94 6.96 12.54
C THR A 75 -7.44 7.72 13.78
N ARG A 76 -6.15 7.53 14.14
CA ARG A 76 -5.54 8.25 15.26
C ARG A 76 -5.59 9.75 15.05
N LYS A 77 -5.23 10.23 13.86
CA LYS A 77 -5.25 11.66 13.52
C LYS A 77 -6.67 12.22 13.62
N GLY A 78 -7.65 11.57 13.02
CA GLY A 78 -9.05 12.00 13.06
C GLY A 78 -9.69 11.98 14.46
N VAL A 79 -9.14 11.19 15.41
CA VAL A 79 -9.60 11.16 16.80
C VAL A 79 -8.92 12.24 17.65
N LEU A 80 -7.62 12.50 17.41
CA LEU A 80 -6.81 13.39 18.27
C LEU A 80 -6.91 14.86 17.88
N ASP A 81 -7.17 15.16 16.61
CA ASP A 81 -7.37 16.54 16.17
C ASP A 81 -8.71 17.05 16.69
N LYS A 82 -8.68 18.16 17.46
CA LYS A 82 -9.87 18.72 18.13
C LYS A 82 -10.97 19.17 17.17
N GLU A 83 -10.60 19.48 15.96
CA GLU A 83 -11.49 19.65 14.82
C GLU A 83 -11.58 18.29 14.14
N THR A 84 -12.54 17.47 14.57
CA THR A 84 -12.74 16.11 14.06
C THR A 84 -12.78 16.14 12.54
N ASP A 85 -11.66 15.85 11.91
CA ASP A 85 -11.60 15.74 10.47
C ASP A 85 -12.24 14.41 10.08
N LYS A 86 -13.52 14.53 9.69
CA LYS A 86 -14.30 13.36 9.23
C LYS A 86 -13.65 12.65 8.07
N ASP A 87 -12.84 13.36 7.28
CA ASP A 87 -12.17 12.79 6.12
C ASP A 87 -11.06 11.82 6.55
N TYR A 88 -10.29 12.15 7.61
CA TYR A 88 -9.32 11.21 8.18
C TYR A 88 -9.98 9.98 8.80
N LEU A 89 -11.11 10.13 9.50
CA LEU A 89 -11.85 8.99 10.04
C LEU A 89 -12.42 8.10 8.94
N ASN A 90 -12.93 8.68 7.86
CA ASN A 90 -13.43 7.94 6.71
C ASN A 90 -12.29 7.23 5.97
N LEU A 91 -11.16 7.90 5.78
CA LEU A 91 -9.95 7.30 5.21
C LEU A 91 -9.49 6.11 6.04
N GLY A 92 -9.40 6.28 7.37
CA GLY A 92 -9.03 5.21 8.28
C GLY A 92 -9.95 4.00 8.19
N LYS A 93 -11.26 4.24 8.22
CA LYS A 93 -12.28 3.17 8.05
C LYS A 93 -12.15 2.45 6.72
N THR A 94 -11.95 3.18 5.62
CA THR A 94 -11.83 2.59 4.28
C THR A 94 -10.61 1.67 4.18
N LYS A 95 -9.46 2.12 4.68
CA LYS A 95 -8.22 1.35 4.64
C LYS A 95 -8.27 0.11 5.56
N ILE A 96 -8.83 0.23 6.75
CA ILE A 96 -9.00 -0.91 7.67
C ILE A 96 -10.02 -1.90 7.08
N LYS A 97 -11.12 -1.40 6.49
CA LYS A 97 -12.11 -2.24 5.83
C LYS A 97 -11.51 -3.06 4.68
N TYR A 98 -10.63 -2.46 3.87
CA TYR A 98 -9.93 -3.17 2.80
C TYR A 98 -9.18 -4.41 3.33
N VAL A 99 -8.43 -4.27 4.43
CA VAL A 99 -7.73 -5.40 5.06
C VAL A 99 -8.71 -6.41 5.63
N TYR A 100 -9.74 -5.95 6.33
CA TYR A 100 -10.78 -6.82 6.89
C TYR A 100 -11.47 -7.66 5.82
N GLU A 101 -11.82 -7.07 4.69
CA GLU A 101 -12.43 -7.79 3.57
C GLU A 101 -11.45 -8.81 2.98
N ALA A 102 -10.18 -8.44 2.81
CA ALA A 102 -9.15 -9.33 2.28
C ALA A 102 -8.95 -10.58 3.15
N VAL A 103 -8.81 -10.42 4.48
CA VAL A 103 -8.57 -11.55 5.40
C VAL A 103 -9.76 -12.51 5.50
N ASN A 104 -10.95 -12.08 5.13
CA ASN A 104 -12.15 -12.92 5.10
C ASN A 104 -12.40 -13.57 3.74
N THR A 105 -11.48 -13.45 2.78
CA THR A 105 -11.59 -14.17 1.50
C THR A 105 -11.02 -15.59 1.62
N GLU A 106 -11.60 -16.53 0.89
CA GLU A 106 -11.12 -17.92 0.83
C GLU A 106 -9.68 -18.03 0.27
N ASN A 107 -9.22 -17.01 -0.44
CA ASN A 107 -7.90 -16.99 -1.06
C ASN A 107 -6.82 -16.28 -0.23
N PHE A 108 -7.15 -15.73 0.93
CA PHE A 108 -6.20 -14.91 1.70
C PHE A 108 -4.94 -15.69 2.08
N GLU A 109 -5.10 -16.87 2.68
CA GLU A 109 -3.96 -17.71 3.06
C GLU A 109 -3.10 -18.10 1.84
N LYS A 110 -3.75 -18.41 0.70
CA LYS A 110 -3.05 -18.72 -0.55
C LYS A 110 -2.24 -17.52 -1.07
N GLN A 111 -2.77 -16.31 -0.93
CA GLN A 111 -2.08 -15.08 -1.35
C GLN A 111 -0.84 -14.78 -0.50
N LEU A 112 -0.77 -15.31 0.72
CA LEU A 112 0.34 -15.11 1.66
C LEU A 112 1.19 -16.38 1.87
N SER A 113 0.99 -17.43 1.10
CA SER A 113 1.75 -18.67 1.22
C SER A 113 3.06 -18.57 0.44
N LEU A 114 4.17 -18.41 1.17
CA LEU A 114 5.51 -18.54 0.61
C LEU A 114 5.77 -19.98 0.15
N LYS A 115 6.44 -20.13 -0.98
CA LYS A 115 6.88 -21.43 -1.45
C LYS A 115 8.28 -21.68 -0.85
N TYR A 116 8.36 -22.54 0.14
CA TYR A 116 9.62 -23.04 0.69
C TYR A 116 10.14 -24.23 -0.13
#